data_5b19f811ed5810ad0a0b0d3265132cd4
#
_entry.id   5b19f811ed5810ad0a0b0d3265132cd4
#
_cell.length_a   1.000
_cell.length_b   1.000
_cell.length_c   1.000
_cell.angle_alpha   90.00
_cell.angle_beta   90.00
_cell.angle_gamma   90.00
#
_symmetry.space_group_name_H-M   'P 1'
#
loop_
_entity.id
_entity.type
_entity.pdbx_description
1 polymer ?
#
loop_
_entity_poly.entity_id
_entity_poly.type
_entity_poly.pdbx_seq_one_letter_code
_entity_poly.pdbx_strand_id
1 'polypeptide(L)'
;MKQSSVREKESFINNSFDYDVVIIGAGISGLYQLYKLRQLGLRVCVFEAGDGIGGTWHWNRYPGARFDSESYSYAYSFSQELLDEWNWSEHFASQPEILRYLEHVADKFNLLGNIHLASPVKAAKYNEHARSWKVILDGGNSCTTRVLITAVGILSQPTLPAIEGMDSFKGSAFHTSRWPKEQPELKGQNVAVIGTGASGVQVIQELAKDVGHLTVFQRRPNWCAPLRNGKIDSDEMQDIKASYPAMFEQCRTSQAGFTWTVDPRGTFEVTPEERNTFWEKLYASKGMAIWQGNFKDILVDPKANLAISEFIEAKIRARIHNPVTADMLIPKDHGFGTRRVPLETHYYEVYNQSNVDLINIVENPIIRITENGILTSNQEFTFDTIVYATGFDALGGSFDKIAIEGTNGSLLKDKWDAQMETYLALQVFGYPNMLMINGPQGLGGNHPVNIQYTVEWITDLVEHMTEQGLTRAEATPEGIETWNRHVNDKSSGSLMNGVDSWMTGVNKNVEGKGVRILGARYGGSVESYRGLCDGVSSNGYKAMNLS
;
A
#
# COMPACT_ATOMS: atom_id res chain seq x y z
N MET A 1 -35.87 27.13 -12.25
CA MET A 1 -34.84 26.10 -12.03
C MET A 1 -33.54 26.62 -11.41
N LYS A 2 -32.98 27.80 -11.76
CA LYS A 2 -31.71 28.28 -11.15
C LYS A 2 -31.80 28.76 -9.68
N GLN A 3 -32.99 29.07 -9.15
CA GLN A 3 -33.15 29.52 -7.74
C GLN A 3 -33.28 28.35 -6.74
N SER A 4 -33.71 27.15 -7.18
CA SER A 4 -33.76 25.97 -6.31
C SER A 4 -32.35 25.42 -6.00
N SER A 5 -31.44 25.45 -7.01
CA SER A 5 -30.07 24.92 -6.84
C SER A 5 -29.19 25.73 -5.87
N VAL A 6 -29.45 27.02 -5.71
CA VAL A 6 -28.69 27.88 -4.75
C VAL A 6 -29.14 27.63 -3.31
N ARG A 7 -30.45 27.43 -3.08
CA ARG A 7 -30.97 27.11 -1.73
C ARG A 7 -30.59 25.70 -1.24
N GLU A 8 -30.44 24.75 -2.14
CA GLU A 8 -30.04 23.37 -1.80
C GLU A 8 -28.55 23.26 -1.48
N LYS A 9 -27.69 24.02 -2.18
CA LYS A 9 -26.26 24.15 -1.83
C LYS A 9 -26.03 24.77 -0.45
N GLU A 10 -26.85 25.73 -0.04
CA GLU A 10 -26.77 26.37 1.27
C GLU A 10 -27.07 25.40 2.44
N SER A 11 -27.83 24.32 2.24
CA SER A 11 -28.15 23.35 3.30
C SER A 11 -27.04 22.34 3.59
N PHE A 12 -26.23 21.97 2.61
CA PHE A 12 -25.03 21.14 2.82
C PHE A 12 -23.89 21.98 3.40
N ILE A 13 -23.63 23.16 2.84
CA ILE A 13 -22.67 24.16 3.33
C ILE A 13 -23.32 24.89 4.52
N ASN A 14 -23.25 24.25 5.68
CA ASN A 14 -23.80 24.84 6.91
C ASN A 14 -22.66 25.49 7.71
N ASN A 15 -22.73 26.80 7.91
CA ASN A 15 -21.76 27.56 8.70
C ASN A 15 -21.69 27.15 10.18
N SER A 16 -22.50 26.18 10.62
CA SER A 16 -22.44 25.62 11.98
C SER A 16 -21.28 24.63 12.20
N PHE A 17 -20.61 24.17 11.13
CA PHE A 17 -19.43 23.32 11.23
C PHE A 17 -18.16 24.08 10.88
N ASP A 18 -17.02 23.64 11.45
CA ASP A 18 -15.71 24.25 11.15
C ASP A 18 -15.31 23.99 9.69
N TYR A 19 -15.59 22.78 9.19
CA TYR A 19 -15.31 22.36 7.82
C TYR A 19 -16.50 21.57 7.23
N ASP A 20 -16.64 21.62 5.90
CA ASP A 20 -17.58 20.77 5.18
C ASP A 20 -17.05 19.35 5.07
N VAL A 21 -15.73 19.22 4.83
CA VAL A 21 -15.02 17.95 4.75
C VAL A 21 -13.70 18.00 5.53
N VAL A 22 -13.44 16.97 6.34
CA VAL A 22 -12.12 16.71 6.93
C VAL A 22 -11.54 15.45 6.31
N ILE A 23 -10.27 15.52 5.90
CA ILE A 23 -9.48 14.41 5.38
C ILE A 23 -8.40 14.05 6.40
N ILE A 24 -8.23 12.76 6.68
CA ILE A 24 -7.16 12.26 7.57
C ILE A 24 -6.05 11.64 6.71
N GLY A 25 -4.88 12.31 6.68
CA GLY A 25 -3.69 11.89 5.94
C GLY A 25 -3.41 12.70 4.68
N ALA A 26 -2.15 13.16 4.52
CA ALA A 26 -1.66 13.94 3.38
C ALA A 26 -0.69 13.16 2.47
N GLY A 27 -0.95 11.88 2.26
CA GLY A 27 -0.31 11.07 1.23
C GLY A 27 -0.91 11.30 -0.16
N ILE A 28 -0.57 10.45 -1.13
CA ILE A 28 -1.13 10.48 -2.51
C ILE A 28 -2.66 10.60 -2.48
N SER A 29 -3.33 9.85 -1.64
CA SER A 29 -4.81 9.85 -1.52
C SER A 29 -5.35 11.19 -1.05
N GLY A 30 -4.81 11.71 0.05
CA GLY A 30 -5.30 12.95 0.66
C GLY A 30 -5.01 14.20 -0.17
N LEU A 31 -3.85 14.26 -0.82
CA LEU A 31 -3.50 15.38 -1.71
C LEU A 31 -4.48 15.49 -2.89
N TYR A 32 -4.79 14.35 -3.53
CA TYR A 32 -5.71 14.38 -4.65
C TYR A 32 -7.16 14.63 -4.21
N GLN A 33 -7.58 14.05 -3.10
CA GLN A 33 -8.91 14.30 -2.57
C GLN A 33 -9.11 15.77 -2.17
N LEU A 34 -8.11 16.39 -1.56
CA LEU A 34 -8.13 17.83 -1.24
C LEU A 34 -8.27 18.66 -2.52
N TYR A 35 -7.47 18.36 -3.55
CA TYR A 35 -7.55 19.04 -4.84
C TYR A 35 -8.95 18.99 -5.44
N LYS A 36 -9.56 17.81 -5.51
CA LYS A 36 -10.88 17.58 -6.09
C LYS A 36 -11.99 18.31 -5.32
N LEU A 37 -12.01 18.21 -4.00
CA LEU A 37 -13.07 18.81 -3.18
C LEU A 37 -12.98 20.34 -3.15
N ARG A 38 -11.78 20.92 -3.24
CA ARG A 38 -11.62 22.39 -3.38
C ARG A 38 -12.24 22.91 -4.66
N GLN A 39 -12.25 22.14 -5.75
CA GLN A 39 -12.90 22.52 -7.01
C GLN A 39 -14.42 22.65 -6.86
N LEU A 40 -15.04 21.98 -5.88
CA LEU A 40 -16.46 22.10 -5.54
C LEU A 40 -16.76 23.35 -4.68
N GLY A 41 -15.73 24.11 -4.28
CA GLY A 41 -15.87 25.28 -3.42
C GLY A 41 -16.14 24.96 -1.95
N LEU A 42 -15.85 23.72 -1.51
CA LEU A 42 -16.04 23.25 -0.13
C LEU A 42 -14.90 23.73 0.78
N ARG A 43 -15.22 23.94 2.06
CA ARG A 43 -14.23 24.19 3.12
C ARG A 43 -13.62 22.86 3.54
N VAL A 44 -12.42 22.58 3.06
CA VAL A 44 -11.71 21.33 3.28
C VAL A 44 -10.49 21.54 4.14
N CYS A 45 -10.28 20.64 5.11
CA CYS A 45 -9.10 20.57 5.96
C CYS A 45 -8.49 19.17 5.90
N VAL A 46 -7.16 19.09 5.88
CA VAL A 46 -6.41 17.83 5.98
C VAL A 46 -5.59 17.82 7.26
N PHE A 47 -5.70 16.76 8.06
CA PHE A 47 -4.81 16.52 9.20
C PHE A 47 -3.82 15.42 8.85
N GLU A 48 -2.52 15.74 8.96
CA GLU A 48 -1.41 14.81 8.72
C GLU A 48 -0.63 14.59 10.03
N ALA A 49 -0.40 13.32 10.36
CA ALA A 49 0.36 12.96 11.57
C ALA A 49 1.86 13.28 11.46
N GLY A 50 2.39 13.26 10.24
CA GLY A 50 3.78 13.58 9.95
C GLY A 50 4.04 15.08 9.92
N ASP A 51 5.32 15.43 10.02
CA ASP A 51 5.81 16.79 9.88
C ASP A 51 6.10 17.19 8.41
N GLY A 52 5.53 16.43 7.46
CA GLY A 52 5.59 16.65 6.03
C GLY A 52 4.55 15.83 5.29
N ILE A 53 4.23 16.25 4.07
CA ILE A 53 3.32 15.56 3.16
C ILE A 53 4.01 14.37 2.47
N GLY A 54 3.23 13.52 1.79
CA GLY A 54 3.74 12.42 0.96
C GLY A 54 3.44 11.03 1.51
N GLY A 55 2.94 10.90 2.75
CA GLY A 55 2.52 9.64 3.33
C GLY A 55 3.63 8.58 3.30
N THR A 56 3.42 7.48 2.56
CA THR A 56 4.42 6.41 2.41
C THR A 56 5.82 6.96 2.05
N TRP A 57 5.90 7.96 1.20
CA TRP A 57 7.16 8.52 0.70
C TRP A 57 7.78 9.55 1.65
N HIS A 58 7.02 10.09 2.55
CA HIS A 58 7.52 10.86 3.68
C HIS A 58 8.13 9.95 4.75
N TRP A 59 7.50 8.81 5.05
CA TRP A 59 7.92 7.95 6.15
C TRP A 59 9.01 6.93 5.78
N ASN A 60 8.95 6.32 4.59
CA ASN A 60 9.84 5.22 4.17
C ASN A 60 11.05 5.76 3.41
N ARG A 61 12.01 6.34 4.12
CA ARG A 61 13.23 6.95 3.56
C ARG A 61 14.49 6.13 3.77
N TYR A 62 14.33 4.83 4.06
CA TYR A 62 15.46 3.91 4.20
C TYR A 62 16.24 3.77 2.89
N PRO A 63 17.54 3.43 2.92
CA PRO A 63 18.36 3.23 1.72
C PRO A 63 17.73 2.22 0.76
N GLY A 64 17.62 2.58 -0.51
CA GLY A 64 17.02 1.74 -1.55
C GLY A 64 15.50 1.80 -1.65
N ALA A 65 14.81 2.57 -0.81
CA ALA A 65 13.36 2.73 -0.87
C ALA A 65 12.92 3.24 -2.25
N ARG A 66 12.07 2.49 -2.93
CA ARG A 66 11.49 2.81 -4.25
C ARG A 66 10.19 2.05 -4.48
N PHE A 67 9.41 2.47 -5.44
CA PHE A 67 8.24 1.69 -5.87
C PHE A 67 8.63 0.65 -6.92
N ASP A 68 7.72 -0.27 -7.19
CA ASP A 68 7.88 -1.38 -8.13
C ASP A 68 6.97 -1.24 -9.37
N SER A 69 6.15 -0.18 -9.43
CA SER A 69 5.47 0.27 -10.64
C SER A 69 6.42 1.13 -11.46
N GLU A 70 6.24 1.21 -12.74
CA GLU A 70 6.98 2.18 -13.55
C GLU A 70 6.65 3.60 -13.11
N SER A 71 7.66 4.47 -13.01
CA SER A 71 7.55 5.85 -12.52
C SER A 71 6.41 6.61 -13.20
N TYR A 72 6.33 6.49 -14.50
CA TYR A 72 5.36 7.17 -15.33
C TYR A 72 3.93 6.64 -15.17
N SER A 73 3.74 5.37 -14.77
CA SER A 73 2.43 4.82 -14.41
C SER A 73 2.03 5.12 -12.96
N TYR A 74 3.00 5.55 -12.13
CA TYR A 74 2.77 5.94 -10.74
C TYR A 74 2.42 7.44 -10.60
N ALA A 75 2.46 8.21 -11.68
CA ALA A 75 2.08 9.62 -11.71
C ALA A 75 0.56 9.81 -11.60
N TYR A 76 0.14 10.99 -11.13
CA TYR A 76 -1.25 11.42 -11.31
C TYR A 76 -1.55 11.69 -12.79
N SER A 77 -2.71 11.23 -13.27
CA SER A 77 -3.14 11.42 -14.65
C SER A 77 -4.20 12.52 -14.84
N PHE A 78 -4.58 13.21 -13.77
CA PHE A 78 -5.68 14.18 -13.80
C PHE A 78 -5.32 15.53 -14.45
N SER A 79 -4.05 15.82 -14.64
CA SER A 79 -3.58 17.09 -15.23
C SER A 79 -2.54 16.83 -16.29
N GLN A 80 -2.86 17.16 -17.54
CA GLN A 80 -1.92 17.06 -18.66
C GLN A 80 -0.70 17.96 -18.44
N GLU A 81 -0.89 19.17 -17.92
CA GLU A 81 0.20 20.10 -17.62
C GLU A 81 1.20 19.50 -16.61
N LEU A 82 0.71 18.83 -15.56
CA LEU A 82 1.56 18.13 -14.60
C LEU A 82 2.36 17.01 -15.26
N LEU A 83 1.75 16.23 -16.15
CA LEU A 83 2.41 15.16 -16.90
C LEU A 83 3.48 15.70 -17.85
N ASP A 84 3.23 16.85 -18.46
CA ASP A 84 4.16 17.49 -19.41
C ASP A 84 5.37 18.14 -18.71
N GLU A 85 5.17 18.67 -17.51
CA GLU A 85 6.22 19.34 -16.74
C GLU A 85 7.19 18.37 -16.08
N TRP A 86 6.69 17.24 -15.53
CA TRP A 86 7.51 16.34 -14.75
C TRP A 86 8.29 15.37 -15.63
N ASN A 87 9.60 15.25 -15.36
CA ASN A 87 10.48 14.29 -16.02
C ASN A 87 11.02 13.31 -14.97
N TRP A 88 10.68 12.05 -15.13
CA TRP A 88 11.20 10.99 -14.29
C TRP A 88 12.65 10.67 -14.67
N SER A 89 13.53 10.52 -13.68
CA SER A 89 14.95 10.20 -13.91
C SER A 89 15.23 8.72 -14.15
N GLU A 90 14.36 7.86 -13.62
CA GLU A 90 14.49 6.40 -13.68
C GLU A 90 13.14 5.73 -13.94
N HIS A 91 13.16 4.52 -14.54
CA HIS A 91 11.94 3.74 -14.75
C HIS A 91 11.22 3.40 -13.45
N PHE A 92 11.98 3.23 -12.36
CA PHE A 92 11.46 2.96 -11.01
C PHE A 92 12.13 3.95 -10.05
N ALA A 93 11.53 5.10 -9.89
CA ALA A 93 12.09 6.21 -9.14
C ALA A 93 12.32 5.86 -7.67
N SER A 94 13.36 6.45 -7.11
CA SER A 94 13.68 6.36 -5.69
C SER A 94 12.77 7.24 -4.84
N GLN A 95 12.69 6.93 -3.55
CA GLN A 95 11.88 7.68 -2.59
C GLN A 95 12.10 9.20 -2.62
N PRO A 96 13.33 9.74 -2.70
CA PRO A 96 13.51 11.19 -2.74
C PRO A 96 12.88 11.87 -3.98
N GLU A 97 12.90 11.20 -5.13
CA GLU A 97 12.28 11.74 -6.34
C GLU A 97 10.76 11.71 -6.25
N ILE A 98 10.20 10.63 -5.72
CA ILE A 98 8.76 10.52 -5.54
C ILE A 98 8.24 11.57 -4.55
N LEU A 99 8.98 11.79 -3.46
CA LEU A 99 8.60 12.82 -2.48
C LEU A 99 8.63 14.21 -3.13
N ARG A 100 9.70 14.56 -3.88
CA ARG A 100 9.76 15.83 -4.63
C ARG A 100 8.62 15.99 -5.64
N TYR A 101 8.20 14.89 -6.29
CA TYR A 101 7.04 14.91 -7.18
C TYR A 101 5.76 15.29 -6.42
N LEU A 102 5.52 14.69 -5.25
CA LEU A 102 4.33 15.00 -4.44
C LEU A 102 4.38 16.42 -3.86
N GLU A 103 5.55 16.91 -3.48
CA GLU A 103 5.77 18.28 -3.05
C GLU A 103 5.49 19.26 -4.22
N HIS A 104 5.99 18.96 -5.42
CA HIS A 104 5.69 19.74 -6.62
C HIS A 104 4.18 19.79 -6.91
N VAL A 105 3.46 18.66 -6.78
CA VAL A 105 1.99 18.62 -6.93
C VAL A 105 1.31 19.52 -5.89
N ALA A 106 1.73 19.45 -4.64
CA ALA A 106 1.13 20.24 -3.57
C ALA A 106 1.35 21.75 -3.78
N ASP A 107 2.53 22.15 -4.23
CA ASP A 107 2.87 23.53 -4.54
C ASP A 107 2.12 24.03 -5.78
N LYS A 108 2.17 23.28 -6.89
CA LYS A 108 1.51 23.62 -8.16
C LYS A 108 0.02 23.91 -7.98
N PHE A 109 -0.67 23.10 -7.20
CA PHE A 109 -2.10 23.24 -6.95
C PHE A 109 -2.42 24.01 -5.67
N ASN A 110 -1.41 24.62 -5.00
CA ASN A 110 -1.55 25.43 -3.79
C ASN A 110 -2.35 24.71 -2.70
N LEU A 111 -1.96 23.47 -2.36
CA LEU A 111 -2.68 22.61 -1.42
C LEU A 111 -2.25 22.83 0.04
N LEU A 112 -1.03 23.28 0.27
CA LEU A 112 -0.40 23.32 1.59
C LEU A 112 -1.18 24.15 2.62
N GLY A 113 -1.85 25.22 2.18
CA GLY A 113 -2.65 26.09 3.07
C GLY A 113 -3.85 25.40 3.74
N ASN A 114 -4.25 24.22 3.27
CA ASN A 114 -5.34 23.43 3.84
C ASN A 114 -4.85 22.21 4.65
N ILE A 115 -3.52 22.03 4.77
CA ILE A 115 -2.93 20.84 5.42
C ILE A 115 -2.30 21.26 6.75
N HIS A 116 -2.76 20.62 7.84
CA HIS A 116 -2.18 20.76 9.17
C HIS A 116 -1.23 19.59 9.42
N LEU A 117 0.07 19.87 9.37
CA LEU A 117 1.12 18.89 9.66
C LEU A 117 1.29 18.69 11.18
N ALA A 118 1.98 17.59 11.58
CA ALA A 118 2.19 17.21 12.96
C ALA A 118 0.90 17.24 13.80
N SER A 119 -0.21 16.86 13.18
CA SER A 119 -1.55 16.95 13.73
C SER A 119 -2.26 15.58 13.71
N PRO A 120 -1.76 14.59 14.46
CA PRO A 120 -2.34 13.24 14.46
C PRO A 120 -3.77 13.28 15.01
N VAL A 121 -4.70 12.66 14.26
CA VAL A 121 -6.06 12.46 14.72
C VAL A 121 -6.10 11.28 15.68
N LYS A 122 -6.58 11.55 16.92
CA LYS A 122 -6.72 10.54 17.97
C LYS A 122 -8.08 9.87 17.98
N ALA A 123 -9.13 10.63 17.66
CA ALA A 123 -10.49 10.12 17.63
C ALA A 123 -11.37 10.87 16.64
N ALA A 124 -12.40 10.19 16.16
CA ALA A 124 -13.50 10.78 15.39
C ALA A 124 -14.83 10.21 15.92
N LYS A 125 -15.78 11.09 16.29
CA LYS A 125 -17.05 10.68 16.88
C LYS A 125 -18.21 11.22 16.08
N TYR A 126 -19.09 10.34 15.64
CA TYR A 126 -20.32 10.70 14.93
C TYR A 126 -21.37 11.25 15.88
N ASN A 127 -22.00 12.36 15.51
CA ASN A 127 -23.14 12.93 16.19
C ASN A 127 -24.41 12.71 15.34
N GLU A 128 -25.30 11.86 15.80
CA GLU A 128 -26.51 11.49 15.09
C GLU A 128 -27.48 12.67 14.88
N HIS A 129 -27.61 13.55 15.89
CA HIS A 129 -28.50 14.72 15.81
C HIS A 129 -28.00 15.75 14.78
N ALA A 130 -26.71 16.04 14.83
CA ALA A 130 -26.09 17.03 13.95
C ALA A 130 -25.73 16.42 12.58
N ARG A 131 -25.80 15.10 12.42
CA ARG A 131 -25.32 14.35 11.26
C ARG A 131 -23.91 14.78 10.85
N SER A 132 -22.99 14.81 11.83
CA SER A 132 -21.64 15.34 11.65
C SER A 132 -20.63 14.57 12.48
N TRP A 133 -19.37 14.73 12.15
CA TRP A 133 -18.25 14.18 12.89
C TRP A 133 -17.57 15.23 13.75
N LYS A 134 -17.22 14.89 14.97
CA LYS A 134 -16.26 15.61 15.81
C LYS A 134 -14.92 14.91 15.68
N VAL A 135 -13.94 15.57 15.08
CA VAL A 135 -12.57 15.08 14.94
C VAL A 135 -11.72 15.67 16.07
N ILE A 136 -10.99 14.81 16.77
CA ILE A 136 -10.20 15.15 17.97
C ILE A 136 -8.73 14.84 17.67
N LEU A 137 -7.89 15.85 17.79
CA LEU A 137 -6.44 15.72 17.59
C LEU A 137 -5.74 15.24 18.86
N ASP A 138 -4.55 14.68 18.70
CA ASP A 138 -3.65 14.49 19.82
C ASP A 138 -3.31 15.87 20.42
N GLY A 139 -3.37 16.02 21.74
CA GLY A 139 -3.28 17.36 22.37
C GLY A 139 -4.64 18.01 22.68
N GLY A 140 -5.76 17.40 22.28
CA GLY A 140 -7.10 17.75 22.74
C GLY A 140 -7.87 18.78 21.88
N ASN A 141 -7.23 19.44 20.92
CA ASN A 141 -7.95 20.29 19.98
C ASN A 141 -8.96 19.46 19.16
N SER A 142 -10.06 20.07 18.76
CA SER A 142 -11.06 19.37 17.96
C SER A 142 -11.75 20.31 16.97
N CYS A 143 -12.28 19.73 15.90
CA CYS A 143 -13.14 20.42 14.93
C CYS A 143 -14.35 19.54 14.57
N THR A 144 -15.32 20.18 13.91
CA THR A 144 -16.54 19.55 13.43
C THR A 144 -16.61 19.55 11.90
N THR A 145 -17.14 18.47 11.32
CA THR A 145 -17.29 18.35 9.86
C THR A 145 -18.51 17.53 9.48
N ARG A 146 -19.10 17.80 8.31
CA ARG A 146 -20.18 17.00 7.74
C ARG A 146 -19.67 15.65 7.26
N VAL A 147 -18.57 15.63 6.51
CA VAL A 147 -18.00 14.44 5.90
C VAL A 147 -16.59 14.21 6.44
N LEU A 148 -16.30 12.97 6.80
CA LEU A 148 -14.99 12.50 7.22
C LEU A 148 -14.43 11.57 6.13
N ILE A 149 -13.25 11.88 5.58
CA ILE A 149 -12.57 11.03 4.61
C ILE A 149 -11.28 10.50 5.22
N THR A 150 -11.14 9.18 5.26
CA THR A 150 -9.91 8.54 5.74
C THR A 150 -8.98 8.21 4.56
N ALA A 151 -7.82 8.86 4.53
CA ALA A 151 -6.72 8.65 3.59
C ALA A 151 -5.47 8.12 4.31
N VAL A 152 -5.68 7.26 5.32
CA VAL A 152 -4.68 6.82 6.30
C VAL A 152 -3.65 5.83 5.75
N GLY A 153 -3.89 5.28 4.56
CA GLY A 153 -3.01 4.30 3.91
C GLY A 153 -3.03 2.92 4.57
N ILE A 154 -2.83 1.87 3.78
CA ILE A 154 -2.89 0.47 4.23
C ILE A 154 -1.57 -0.06 4.82
N LEU A 155 -0.45 0.64 4.64
CA LEU A 155 0.89 0.28 5.09
C LEU A 155 1.54 1.47 5.82
N SER A 156 0.82 2.13 6.73
CA SER A 156 1.33 3.28 7.48
C SER A 156 1.66 2.96 8.94
N GLN A 157 1.10 1.87 9.50
CA GLN A 157 1.38 1.45 10.86
C GLN A 157 2.49 0.40 10.89
N PRO A 158 3.73 0.72 11.32
CA PRO A 158 4.82 -0.24 11.43
C PRO A 158 4.56 -1.25 12.54
N THR A 159 5.14 -2.45 12.40
CA THR A 159 5.11 -3.48 13.45
C THR A 159 6.51 -3.87 13.87
N LEU A 160 6.73 -3.91 15.17
CA LEU A 160 7.93 -4.45 15.77
C LEU A 160 7.66 -5.87 16.29
N PRO A 161 8.64 -6.78 16.22
CA PRO A 161 8.48 -8.10 16.82
C PRO A 161 8.48 -8.00 18.34
N ALA A 162 7.76 -8.90 19.00
CA ALA A 162 7.79 -9.01 20.47
C ALA A 162 9.06 -9.77 20.91
N ILE A 163 10.23 -9.12 20.82
CA ILE A 163 11.51 -9.66 21.25
C ILE A 163 11.90 -9.01 22.57
N GLU A 164 12.26 -9.82 23.57
CA GLU A 164 12.73 -9.34 24.86
C GLU A 164 13.98 -8.45 24.69
N GLY A 165 14.09 -7.38 25.47
CA GLY A 165 15.29 -6.54 25.56
C GLY A 165 15.48 -5.52 24.43
N MET A 166 14.50 -5.28 23.58
CA MET A 166 14.63 -4.32 22.46
C MET A 166 15.05 -2.92 22.94
N ASP A 167 14.57 -2.48 24.10
CA ASP A 167 14.90 -1.18 24.69
C ASP A 167 16.27 -1.16 25.40
N SER A 168 16.95 -2.30 25.53
CA SER A 168 18.26 -2.38 26.19
C SER A 168 19.44 -2.15 25.25
N PHE A 169 19.21 -2.20 23.94
CA PHE A 169 20.25 -2.04 22.94
C PHE A 169 20.87 -0.63 22.99
N LYS A 170 22.19 -0.54 23.12
CA LYS A 170 22.94 0.72 23.23
C LYS A 170 23.35 1.32 21.88
N GLY A 171 23.31 0.52 20.82
CA GLY A 171 23.55 0.97 19.46
C GLY A 171 22.34 1.66 18.85
N SER A 172 22.41 1.93 17.55
CA SER A 172 21.27 2.52 16.82
C SER A 172 20.27 1.46 16.38
N ALA A 173 18.97 1.75 16.53
CA ALA A 173 17.92 0.83 16.11
C ALA A 173 16.83 1.57 15.30
N PHE A 174 16.51 1.11 14.10
CA PHE A 174 15.57 1.76 13.19
C PHE A 174 14.56 0.76 12.62
N HIS A 175 13.28 1.13 12.60
CA HIS A 175 12.34 0.48 11.70
C HIS A 175 12.43 1.13 10.31
N THR A 176 12.36 0.35 9.22
CA THR A 176 12.48 0.88 7.85
C THR A 176 11.53 2.05 7.57
N SER A 177 10.30 2.02 8.09
CA SER A 177 9.34 3.13 7.94
C SER A 177 9.49 4.25 8.97
N ARG A 178 10.50 4.24 9.79
CA ARG A 178 10.84 5.31 10.75
C ARG A 178 12.33 5.62 10.68
N TRP A 179 12.86 5.55 9.46
CA TRP A 179 14.24 5.89 9.20
C TRP A 179 14.50 7.37 9.49
N PRO A 180 15.65 7.73 10.11
CA PRO A 180 15.97 9.13 10.41
C PRO A 180 15.93 10.03 9.15
N LYS A 181 15.62 11.31 9.33
CA LYS A 181 15.68 12.30 8.23
C LYS A 181 17.11 12.52 7.78
N GLU A 182 18.01 12.66 8.75
CA GLU A 182 19.44 12.67 8.52
C GLU A 182 19.90 11.21 8.39
N GLN A 183 20.51 10.88 7.26
CA GLN A 183 20.97 9.52 7.01
C GLN A 183 22.05 9.15 8.03
N PRO A 184 21.88 8.04 8.78
CA PRO A 184 22.90 7.59 9.72
C PRO A 184 24.16 7.15 8.96
N GLU A 185 25.34 7.42 9.54
CA GLU A 185 26.60 6.91 9.01
C GLU A 185 26.72 5.41 9.37
N LEU A 186 26.53 4.55 8.39
CA LEU A 186 26.59 3.09 8.56
C LEU A 186 27.85 2.46 7.96
N LYS A 187 28.70 3.25 7.29
CA LYS A 187 29.90 2.76 6.63
C LYS A 187 30.84 2.10 7.63
N GLY A 188 31.25 0.88 7.31
CA GLY A 188 32.18 0.11 8.14
C GLY A 188 31.57 -0.47 9.43
N GLN A 189 30.29 -0.22 9.74
CA GLN A 189 29.61 -0.76 10.91
C GLN A 189 29.22 -2.23 10.74
N ASN A 190 29.01 -2.93 11.86
CA ASN A 190 28.33 -4.21 11.92
C ASN A 190 26.82 -3.98 12.04
N VAL A 191 26.09 -4.37 11.01
CA VAL A 191 24.65 -4.09 10.90
C VAL A 191 23.85 -5.37 10.87
N ALA A 192 22.80 -5.43 11.69
CA ALA A 192 21.77 -6.47 11.63
C ALA A 192 20.55 -5.99 10.84
N VAL A 193 20.00 -6.82 9.97
CA VAL A 193 18.68 -6.62 9.35
C VAL A 193 17.75 -7.77 9.73
N ILE A 194 16.66 -7.47 10.42
CA ILE A 194 15.64 -8.45 10.80
C ILE A 194 14.47 -8.37 9.83
N GLY A 195 14.33 -9.41 8.99
CA GLY A 195 13.26 -9.55 8.00
C GLY A 195 13.71 -9.40 6.55
N THR A 196 13.11 -10.23 5.68
CA THR A 196 13.38 -10.36 4.24
C THR A 196 12.10 -10.17 3.40
N GLY A 197 11.20 -9.28 3.85
CA GLY A 197 10.08 -8.77 3.06
C GLY A 197 10.52 -7.70 2.06
N ALA A 198 9.59 -7.02 1.37
CA ALA A 198 9.92 -6.04 0.34
C ALA A 198 10.90 -4.95 0.81
N SER A 199 10.68 -4.36 1.99
CA SER A 199 11.62 -3.37 2.56
C SER A 199 12.97 -3.98 2.93
N GLY A 200 12.97 -5.23 3.43
CA GLY A 200 14.21 -5.97 3.73
C GLY A 200 15.04 -6.20 2.47
N VAL A 201 14.42 -6.69 1.39
CA VAL A 201 15.10 -6.88 0.09
C VAL A 201 15.74 -5.59 -0.40
N GLN A 202 15.02 -4.46 -0.32
CA GLN A 202 15.54 -3.17 -0.77
C GLN A 202 16.69 -2.65 0.09
N VAL A 203 16.56 -2.71 1.43
CA VAL A 203 17.58 -2.17 2.33
C VAL A 203 18.83 -3.05 2.38
N ILE A 204 18.70 -4.36 2.34
CA ILE A 204 19.82 -5.32 2.36
C ILE A 204 20.76 -5.08 1.18
N GLN A 205 20.26 -4.97 -0.03
CA GLN A 205 21.08 -4.78 -1.23
C GLN A 205 21.81 -3.42 -1.25
N GLU A 206 21.30 -2.42 -0.55
CA GLU A 206 21.99 -1.12 -0.43
C GLU A 206 23.01 -1.13 0.71
N LEU A 207 22.66 -1.64 1.88
CA LEU A 207 23.58 -1.69 3.02
C LEU A 207 24.81 -2.57 2.77
N ALA A 208 24.63 -3.69 2.06
CA ALA A 208 25.75 -4.59 1.74
C ALA A 208 26.90 -3.94 0.97
N LYS A 209 26.69 -2.76 0.37
CA LYS A 209 27.72 -2.04 -0.41
C LYS A 209 28.76 -1.36 0.47
N ASP A 210 28.38 -0.86 1.65
CA ASP A 210 29.17 0.09 2.41
C ASP A 210 29.41 -0.33 3.87
N VAL A 211 28.59 -1.22 4.45
CA VAL A 211 28.76 -1.67 5.85
C VAL A 211 29.97 -2.59 5.99
N GLY A 212 30.58 -2.62 7.17
CA GLY A 212 31.70 -3.51 7.47
C GLY A 212 31.28 -4.98 7.45
N HIS A 213 30.16 -5.29 8.13
CA HIS A 213 29.55 -6.61 8.10
C HIS A 213 28.03 -6.51 8.19
N LEU A 214 27.32 -7.30 7.38
CA LEU A 214 25.87 -7.38 7.35
C LEU A 214 25.38 -8.76 7.79
N THR A 215 24.59 -8.83 8.85
CA THR A 215 23.91 -10.09 9.24
C THR A 215 22.42 -9.97 9.01
N VAL A 216 21.89 -10.84 8.16
CA VAL A 216 20.45 -10.88 7.83
C VAL A 216 19.76 -11.98 8.61
N PHE A 217 18.79 -11.62 9.45
CA PHE A 217 17.96 -12.54 10.23
C PHE A 217 16.67 -12.83 9.48
N GLN A 218 16.57 -14.02 8.87
CA GLN A 218 15.47 -14.44 8.03
C GLN A 218 14.58 -15.45 8.74
N ARG A 219 13.28 -15.14 8.87
CA ARG A 219 12.27 -16.09 9.33
C ARG A 219 11.73 -16.96 8.17
N ARG A 220 11.45 -16.34 7.04
CA ARG A 220 10.96 -16.99 5.82
C ARG A 220 11.51 -16.23 4.61
N PRO A 221 12.06 -16.95 3.63
CA PRO A 221 12.43 -16.32 2.36
C PRO A 221 11.20 -15.83 1.59
N ASN A 222 11.43 -14.98 0.62
CA ASN A 222 10.40 -14.55 -0.32
C ASN A 222 10.89 -14.73 -1.75
N TRP A 223 9.99 -15.05 -2.66
CA TRP A 223 10.27 -15.01 -4.09
C TRP A 223 10.51 -13.58 -4.52
N CYS A 224 11.66 -13.29 -5.13
CA CYS A 224 11.97 -11.99 -5.70
C CYS A 224 12.16 -12.11 -7.21
N ALA A 225 11.92 -11.01 -7.92
CA ALA A 225 12.16 -10.91 -9.35
C ALA A 225 13.01 -9.68 -9.69
N PRO A 226 13.79 -9.69 -10.80
CA PRO A 226 14.61 -8.56 -11.17
C PRO A 226 13.80 -7.30 -11.47
N LEU A 227 14.19 -6.17 -10.88
CA LEU A 227 13.58 -4.86 -11.14
C LEU A 227 13.92 -4.35 -12.55
N ARG A 228 15.14 -4.58 -13.00
CA ARG A 228 15.64 -4.06 -14.28
C ARG A 228 15.51 -2.55 -14.41
N ASN A 229 15.82 -1.81 -13.33
CA ASN A 229 15.78 -0.36 -13.37
C ASN A 229 16.81 0.22 -14.34
N GLY A 230 16.56 1.41 -14.85
CA GLY A 230 17.44 2.15 -15.73
C GLY A 230 17.10 3.62 -15.72
N LYS A 231 18.04 4.45 -16.13
CA LYS A 231 17.79 5.88 -16.33
C LYS A 231 16.91 6.11 -17.55
N ILE A 232 16.13 7.15 -17.51
CA ILE A 232 15.32 7.64 -18.62
C ILE A 232 16.04 8.86 -19.19
N ASP A 233 16.39 8.82 -20.46
CA ASP A 233 16.95 9.98 -21.16
C ASP A 233 15.83 10.90 -21.71
N SER A 234 16.22 12.02 -22.33
CA SER A 234 15.29 13.02 -22.82
C SER A 234 14.38 12.52 -23.93
N ASP A 235 14.90 11.68 -24.81
CA ASP A 235 14.16 11.18 -25.96
C ASP A 235 13.16 10.10 -25.52
N GLU A 236 13.63 9.16 -24.67
CA GLU A 236 12.74 8.16 -24.03
C GLU A 236 11.64 8.85 -23.18
N MET A 237 11.96 9.95 -22.49
CA MET A 237 10.95 10.68 -21.72
C MET A 237 9.88 11.32 -22.62
N GLN A 238 10.25 11.82 -23.81
CA GLN A 238 9.29 12.33 -24.79
C GLN A 238 8.36 11.19 -25.30
N ASP A 239 8.92 10.03 -25.60
CA ASP A 239 8.13 8.86 -26.03
C ASP A 239 7.17 8.40 -24.94
N ILE A 240 7.63 8.37 -23.67
CA ILE A 240 6.80 8.08 -22.52
C ILE A 240 5.64 9.08 -22.42
N LYS A 241 5.90 10.38 -22.50
CA LYS A 241 4.87 11.42 -22.45
C LYS A 241 3.85 11.27 -23.57
N ALA A 242 4.31 10.97 -24.78
CA ALA A 242 3.41 10.71 -25.91
C ALA A 242 2.52 9.47 -25.69
N SER A 243 2.99 8.50 -24.90
CA SER A 243 2.26 7.26 -24.61
C SER A 243 1.25 7.37 -23.45
N TYR A 244 1.27 8.43 -22.64
CA TYR A 244 0.43 8.57 -21.44
C TYR A 244 -1.05 8.24 -21.65
N PRO A 245 -1.75 8.74 -22.68
CA PRO A 245 -3.17 8.43 -22.86
C PRO A 245 -3.44 6.92 -22.99
N ALA A 246 -2.66 6.24 -23.85
CA ALA A 246 -2.80 4.80 -24.08
C ALA A 246 -2.37 3.98 -22.85
N MET A 247 -1.30 4.39 -22.19
CA MET A 247 -0.78 3.73 -20.99
C MET A 247 -1.76 3.79 -19.83
N PHE A 248 -2.32 4.97 -19.52
CA PHE A 248 -3.31 5.09 -18.45
C PHE A 248 -4.60 4.35 -18.78
N GLU A 249 -5.00 4.29 -20.05
CA GLU A 249 -6.14 3.47 -20.47
C GLU A 249 -5.87 1.99 -20.23
N GLN A 250 -4.68 1.50 -20.59
CA GLN A 250 -4.25 0.14 -20.29
C GLN A 250 -4.25 -0.13 -18.77
N CYS A 251 -3.76 0.80 -17.95
CA CYS A 251 -3.81 0.66 -16.50
C CYS A 251 -5.26 0.55 -15.99
N ARG A 252 -6.19 1.36 -16.53
CA ARG A 252 -7.60 1.33 -16.13
C ARG A 252 -8.33 0.03 -16.47
N THR A 253 -7.90 -0.67 -17.49
CA THR A 253 -8.51 -1.94 -17.99
C THR A 253 -7.75 -3.20 -17.60
N SER A 254 -6.56 -3.06 -16.99
CA SER A 254 -5.74 -4.20 -16.55
C SER A 254 -6.26 -4.86 -15.27
N GLN A 255 -5.71 -6.04 -14.94
CA GLN A 255 -6.09 -6.81 -13.76
C GLN A 255 -5.83 -6.03 -12.44
N ALA A 256 -4.70 -5.30 -12.36
CA ALA A 256 -4.24 -4.68 -11.12
C ALA A 256 -3.76 -3.22 -11.28
N GLY A 257 -4.15 -2.54 -12.36
CA GLY A 257 -3.78 -1.14 -12.60
C GLY A 257 -2.36 -0.94 -13.14
N PHE A 258 -1.66 -2.01 -13.53
CA PHE A 258 -0.32 -1.94 -14.11
C PHE A 258 -0.37 -1.90 -15.64
N THR A 259 0.76 -1.57 -16.25
CA THR A 259 0.97 -1.59 -17.70
C THR A 259 1.04 -3.00 -18.28
N TRP A 260 0.99 -4.04 -17.46
CA TRP A 260 1.07 -5.44 -17.85
C TRP A 260 -0.31 -6.06 -18.03
N THR A 261 -0.44 -6.87 -19.05
CA THR A 261 -1.66 -7.65 -19.33
C THR A 261 -1.36 -9.14 -19.13
N VAL A 262 -2.23 -9.82 -18.40
CA VAL A 262 -2.16 -11.28 -18.20
C VAL A 262 -2.27 -11.98 -19.55
N ASP A 263 -1.38 -12.95 -19.81
CA ASP A 263 -1.48 -13.79 -21.02
C ASP A 263 -2.72 -14.69 -20.91
N PRO A 264 -3.63 -14.67 -21.88
CA PRO A 264 -4.89 -15.43 -21.82
C PRO A 264 -4.71 -16.94 -21.94
N ARG A 265 -3.52 -17.42 -22.34
CA ARG A 265 -3.23 -18.86 -22.41
C ARG A 265 -2.98 -19.44 -21.03
N GLY A 266 -3.24 -20.74 -20.87
CA GLY A 266 -2.81 -21.51 -19.72
C GLY A 266 -1.36 -21.98 -19.85
N THR A 267 -0.69 -22.18 -18.72
CA THR A 267 0.72 -22.62 -18.64
C THR A 267 1.01 -23.89 -19.43
N PHE A 268 0.05 -24.80 -19.52
CA PHE A 268 0.18 -26.08 -20.23
C PHE A 268 -0.58 -26.12 -21.58
N GLU A 269 -1.13 -25.01 -22.02
CA GLU A 269 -1.70 -24.84 -23.37
C GLU A 269 -0.60 -24.59 -24.42
N VAL A 270 0.64 -24.41 -24.00
CA VAL A 270 1.82 -24.19 -24.84
C VAL A 270 2.86 -25.29 -24.62
N THR A 271 3.78 -25.47 -25.56
CA THR A 271 4.87 -26.45 -25.40
C THR A 271 5.84 -26.03 -24.29
N PRO A 272 6.63 -26.96 -23.73
CA PRO A 272 7.67 -26.61 -22.75
C PRO A 272 8.68 -25.58 -23.26
N GLU A 273 9.05 -25.64 -24.52
CA GLU A 273 9.98 -24.73 -25.18
C GLU A 273 9.39 -23.32 -25.31
N GLU A 274 8.13 -23.22 -25.77
CA GLU A 274 7.40 -21.93 -25.86
C GLU A 274 7.22 -21.31 -24.47
N ARG A 275 6.84 -22.10 -23.48
CA ARG A 275 6.68 -21.67 -22.09
C ARG A 275 7.98 -21.12 -21.52
N ASN A 276 9.07 -21.86 -21.69
CA ASN A 276 10.39 -21.42 -21.21
C ASN A 276 10.84 -20.12 -21.91
N THR A 277 10.68 -20.04 -23.23
CA THR A 277 10.99 -18.82 -24.00
C THR A 277 10.16 -17.63 -23.53
N PHE A 278 8.88 -17.83 -23.24
CA PHE A 278 8.00 -16.79 -22.72
C PHE A 278 8.43 -16.32 -21.33
N TRP A 279 8.74 -17.23 -20.41
CA TRP A 279 9.22 -16.90 -19.09
C TRP A 279 10.59 -16.20 -19.10
N GLU A 280 11.52 -16.63 -19.98
CA GLU A 280 12.81 -15.93 -20.17
C GLU A 280 12.58 -14.47 -20.61
N LYS A 281 11.66 -14.25 -21.56
CA LYS A 281 11.29 -12.92 -22.00
C LYS A 281 10.73 -12.07 -20.86
N LEU A 282 9.79 -12.62 -20.08
CA LEU A 282 9.20 -11.91 -18.93
C LEU A 282 10.23 -11.63 -17.82
N TYR A 283 11.12 -12.58 -17.53
CA TYR A 283 12.19 -12.43 -16.54
C TYR A 283 13.25 -11.40 -16.95
N ALA A 284 13.47 -11.23 -18.24
CA ALA A 284 14.34 -10.20 -18.81
C ALA A 284 13.68 -8.83 -18.90
N SER A 285 12.35 -8.75 -18.80
CA SER A 285 11.59 -7.49 -18.86
C SER A 285 11.71 -6.68 -17.57
N LYS A 286 11.42 -5.38 -17.65
CA LYS A 286 11.42 -4.46 -16.49
C LYS A 286 10.24 -4.74 -15.57
N GLY A 287 10.40 -4.48 -14.28
CA GLY A 287 9.31 -4.41 -13.31
C GLY A 287 8.57 -5.74 -13.07
N MET A 288 7.25 -5.67 -13.01
CA MET A 288 6.41 -6.78 -12.57
C MET A 288 6.02 -7.76 -13.70
N ALA A 289 6.65 -7.71 -14.87
CA ALA A 289 6.33 -8.52 -16.03
C ALA A 289 6.14 -10.01 -15.71
N ILE A 290 7.11 -10.62 -15.05
CA ILE A 290 7.10 -12.07 -14.71
C ILE A 290 5.97 -12.45 -13.74
N TRP A 291 5.44 -11.50 -12.98
CA TRP A 291 4.33 -11.73 -12.07
C TRP A 291 2.98 -11.32 -12.68
N GLN A 292 2.87 -10.12 -13.25
CA GLN A 292 1.61 -9.53 -13.70
C GLN A 292 1.29 -9.78 -15.18
N GLY A 293 2.30 -10.09 -16.00
CA GLY A 293 2.17 -10.40 -17.41
C GLY A 293 2.22 -11.89 -17.76
N ASN A 294 2.14 -12.77 -16.75
CA ASN A 294 2.28 -14.21 -16.90
C ASN A 294 0.99 -14.89 -17.38
N PHE A 295 1.03 -16.21 -17.60
CA PHE A 295 -0.15 -17.01 -17.92
C PHE A 295 -1.26 -16.84 -16.88
N LYS A 296 -2.52 -16.90 -17.35
CA LYS A 296 -3.73 -16.64 -16.53
C LYS A 296 -3.90 -17.56 -15.32
N ASP A 297 -3.25 -18.73 -15.33
CA ASP A 297 -3.48 -19.82 -14.38
C ASP A 297 -2.42 -19.95 -13.29
N ILE A 298 -1.34 -19.17 -13.32
CA ILE A 298 -0.23 -19.30 -12.32
C ILE A 298 -0.65 -19.06 -10.86
N LEU A 299 -1.74 -18.34 -10.62
CA LEU A 299 -2.23 -18.05 -9.27
C LEU A 299 -3.49 -18.82 -8.89
N VAL A 300 -3.96 -19.73 -9.75
CA VAL A 300 -5.17 -20.53 -9.52
C VAL A 300 -4.96 -22.04 -9.72
N ASP A 301 -4.02 -22.45 -10.57
CA ASP A 301 -3.64 -23.85 -10.76
C ASP A 301 -2.35 -24.19 -10.02
N PRO A 302 -2.38 -25.11 -9.03
CA PRO A 302 -1.18 -25.52 -8.30
C PRO A 302 -0.05 -26.08 -9.18
N LYS A 303 -0.36 -26.75 -10.31
CA LYS A 303 0.65 -27.29 -11.23
C LYS A 303 1.32 -26.18 -12.02
N ALA A 304 0.53 -25.22 -12.52
CA ALA A 304 1.05 -24.03 -13.19
C ALA A 304 1.94 -23.21 -12.25
N ASN A 305 1.50 -23.05 -11.00
CA ASN A 305 2.28 -22.34 -9.98
C ASN A 305 3.59 -23.06 -9.63
N LEU A 306 3.56 -24.40 -9.52
CA LEU A 306 4.78 -25.18 -9.29
C LEU A 306 5.78 -24.98 -10.43
N ALA A 307 5.33 -25.07 -11.69
CA ALA A 307 6.20 -24.95 -12.85
C ALA A 307 6.90 -23.56 -12.94
N ILE A 308 6.19 -22.44 -12.66
CA ILE A 308 6.82 -21.12 -12.61
C ILE A 308 7.75 -21.01 -11.38
N SER A 309 7.40 -21.61 -10.25
CA SER A 309 8.24 -21.61 -9.05
C SER A 309 9.58 -22.33 -9.30
N GLU A 310 9.56 -23.47 -9.98
CA GLU A 310 10.77 -24.21 -10.41
C GLU A 310 11.64 -23.39 -11.37
N PHE A 311 11.01 -22.65 -12.32
CA PHE A 311 11.74 -21.74 -13.20
C PHE A 311 12.46 -20.65 -12.40
N ILE A 312 11.77 -19.98 -11.47
CA ILE A 312 12.38 -18.93 -10.62
C ILE A 312 13.42 -19.52 -9.67
N GLU A 313 13.20 -20.71 -9.10
CA GLU A 313 14.19 -21.41 -8.28
C GLU A 313 15.50 -21.63 -9.05
N ALA A 314 15.42 -22.09 -10.30
CA ALA A 314 16.60 -22.29 -11.14
C ALA A 314 17.35 -20.96 -11.37
N LYS A 315 16.64 -19.83 -11.55
CA LYS A 315 17.24 -18.50 -11.66
C LYS A 315 17.97 -18.06 -10.39
N ILE A 316 17.37 -18.31 -9.21
CA ILE A 316 17.98 -18.00 -7.91
C ILE A 316 19.26 -18.83 -7.72
N ARG A 317 19.20 -20.15 -7.95
CA ARG A 317 20.36 -21.04 -7.80
C ARG A 317 21.53 -20.68 -8.71
N ALA A 318 21.24 -20.19 -9.91
CA ALA A 318 22.28 -19.75 -10.85
C ALA A 318 23.03 -18.49 -10.39
N ARG A 319 22.49 -17.72 -9.42
CA ARG A 319 23.05 -16.44 -8.94
C ARG A 319 23.78 -16.55 -7.60
N ILE A 320 23.60 -17.66 -6.87
CA ILE A 320 24.16 -17.86 -5.53
C ILE A 320 25.20 -18.98 -5.58
N HIS A 321 26.43 -18.67 -5.14
CA HIS A 321 27.54 -19.61 -5.23
C HIS A 321 27.44 -20.77 -4.23
N ASN A 322 26.97 -20.47 -3.00
CA ASN A 322 26.83 -21.47 -1.96
C ASN A 322 25.44 -22.15 -2.04
N PRO A 323 25.34 -23.46 -2.31
CA PRO A 323 24.07 -24.14 -2.45
C PRO A 323 23.22 -24.17 -1.16
N VAL A 324 23.86 -24.14 0.02
CA VAL A 324 23.15 -24.06 1.31
C VAL A 324 22.47 -22.70 1.46
N THR A 325 23.18 -21.62 1.14
CA THR A 325 22.63 -20.27 1.13
C THR A 325 21.50 -20.14 0.08
N ALA A 326 21.67 -20.73 -1.10
CA ALA A 326 20.63 -20.76 -2.11
C ALA A 326 19.36 -21.46 -1.59
N ASP A 327 19.49 -22.62 -0.93
CA ASP A 327 18.37 -23.32 -0.32
C ASP A 327 17.66 -22.52 0.77
N MET A 328 18.39 -21.74 1.55
CA MET A 328 17.82 -20.85 2.57
C MET A 328 17.04 -19.67 1.96
N LEU A 329 17.39 -19.23 0.76
CA LEU A 329 16.76 -18.09 0.07
C LEU A 329 15.60 -18.49 -0.83
N ILE A 330 15.35 -19.78 -1.04
CA ILE A 330 14.24 -20.30 -1.86
C ILE A 330 13.07 -20.68 -0.95
N PRO A 331 11.88 -20.07 -1.14
CA PRO A 331 10.68 -20.44 -0.39
C PRO A 331 10.27 -21.89 -0.58
N LYS A 332 9.93 -22.57 0.52
CA LYS A 332 9.44 -23.96 0.53
C LYS A 332 7.98 -24.06 0.96
N ASP A 333 7.43 -22.99 1.53
CA ASP A 333 6.09 -22.95 2.14
C ASP A 333 5.04 -22.29 1.25
N HIS A 334 5.43 -21.73 0.11
CA HIS A 334 4.51 -21.06 -0.81
C HIS A 334 5.10 -20.97 -2.23
N GLY A 335 4.22 -20.93 -3.24
CA GLY A 335 4.61 -20.81 -4.62
C GLY A 335 4.85 -19.36 -5.07
N PHE A 336 5.49 -19.18 -6.23
CA PHE A 336 5.79 -17.87 -6.80
C PHE A 336 4.51 -17.04 -7.00
N GLY A 337 4.55 -15.79 -6.61
CA GLY A 337 3.44 -14.83 -6.78
C GLY A 337 2.30 -14.97 -5.78
N THR A 338 2.25 -16.02 -4.95
CA THR A 338 1.20 -16.20 -3.93
C THR A 338 1.36 -15.27 -2.72
N ARG A 339 2.53 -14.65 -2.57
CA ARG A 339 2.80 -13.44 -1.78
C ARG A 339 3.25 -12.33 -2.71
N ARG A 340 3.26 -11.09 -2.20
CA ARG A 340 3.86 -9.98 -2.93
C ARG A 340 5.30 -10.32 -3.30
N VAL A 341 5.61 -10.28 -4.59
CA VAL A 341 6.95 -10.47 -5.12
C VAL A 341 7.73 -9.16 -5.02
N PRO A 342 8.74 -9.02 -4.15
CA PRO A 342 9.64 -7.88 -4.16
C PRO A 342 10.45 -7.85 -5.47
N LEU A 343 10.64 -6.66 -6.01
CA LEU A 343 11.56 -6.46 -7.12
C LEU A 343 12.94 -6.07 -6.59
N GLU A 344 13.99 -6.67 -7.14
CA GLU A 344 15.33 -6.60 -6.60
C GLU A 344 16.36 -6.19 -7.66
N THR A 345 17.48 -5.65 -7.18
CA THR A 345 18.66 -5.36 -7.97
C THR A 345 19.87 -5.90 -7.22
N HIS A 346 20.38 -7.07 -7.61
CA HIS A 346 21.48 -7.78 -6.95
C HIS A 346 21.24 -8.29 -5.52
N TYR A 347 19.98 -8.43 -5.08
CA TYR A 347 19.65 -8.94 -3.75
C TYR A 347 20.24 -10.33 -3.49
N TYR A 348 20.21 -11.22 -4.47
CA TYR A 348 20.76 -12.56 -4.33
C TYR A 348 22.27 -12.58 -4.36
N GLU A 349 22.90 -11.74 -5.16
CA GLU A 349 24.37 -11.65 -5.28
C GLU A 349 25.03 -11.10 -4.02
N VAL A 350 24.34 -10.31 -3.18
CA VAL A 350 24.95 -9.82 -1.93
C VAL A 350 25.35 -10.96 -0.99
N TYR A 351 24.65 -12.10 -1.04
CA TYR A 351 24.97 -13.27 -0.23
C TYR A 351 26.19 -14.07 -0.74
N ASN A 352 26.80 -13.66 -1.85
CA ASN A 352 28.09 -14.16 -2.30
C ASN A 352 29.26 -13.35 -1.73
N GLN A 353 29.00 -12.23 -1.04
CA GLN A 353 30.01 -11.38 -0.42
C GLN A 353 30.47 -12.00 0.90
N SER A 354 31.77 -11.84 1.22
CA SER A 354 32.37 -12.39 2.46
C SER A 354 31.93 -11.64 3.74
N ASN A 355 31.37 -10.44 3.59
CA ASN A 355 30.87 -9.61 4.70
C ASN A 355 29.34 -9.70 4.89
N VAL A 356 28.67 -10.69 4.30
CA VAL A 356 27.23 -10.87 4.42
C VAL A 356 26.90 -12.27 4.92
N ASP A 357 26.26 -12.34 6.07
CA ASP A 357 25.76 -13.59 6.67
C ASP A 357 24.23 -13.67 6.64
N LEU A 358 23.70 -14.87 6.40
CA LEU A 358 22.28 -15.17 6.47
C LEU A 358 21.98 -16.14 7.61
N ILE A 359 21.15 -15.75 8.54
CA ILE A 359 20.75 -16.53 9.71
C ILE A 359 19.27 -16.93 9.58
N ASN A 360 19.00 -18.23 9.55
CA ASN A 360 17.63 -18.76 9.62
C ASN A 360 17.15 -18.75 11.07
N ILE A 361 16.27 -17.81 11.42
CA ILE A 361 15.77 -17.67 12.80
C ILE A 361 14.65 -18.68 13.16
N VAL A 362 14.26 -19.57 12.26
CA VAL A 362 13.42 -20.71 12.61
C VAL A 362 14.27 -21.81 13.25
N GLU A 363 15.46 -22.05 12.73
CA GLU A 363 16.43 -23.03 13.25
C GLU A 363 17.30 -22.46 14.36
N ASN A 364 17.57 -21.15 14.33
CA ASN A 364 18.37 -20.41 15.30
C ASN A 364 17.58 -19.19 15.82
N PRO A 365 16.53 -19.40 16.65
CA PRO A 365 15.66 -18.34 17.13
C PRO A 365 16.39 -17.22 17.84
N ILE A 366 15.95 -15.98 17.60
CA ILE A 366 16.34 -14.82 18.43
C ILE A 366 15.69 -15.01 19.80
N ILE A 367 16.52 -15.08 20.85
CA ILE A 367 16.08 -15.22 22.23
C ILE A 367 15.78 -13.82 22.80
N ARG A 368 16.70 -12.87 22.62
CA ARG A 368 16.53 -11.48 23.06
C ARG A 368 17.50 -10.53 22.36
N ILE A 369 17.20 -9.28 22.44
CA ILE A 369 18.15 -8.20 22.16
C ILE A 369 18.96 -7.93 23.45
N THR A 370 20.27 -7.80 23.31
CA THR A 370 21.18 -7.46 24.40
C THR A 370 21.63 -6.01 24.30
N GLU A 371 22.39 -5.52 25.30
CA GLU A 371 22.97 -4.17 25.24
C GLU A 371 23.87 -3.98 24.00
N ASN A 372 24.50 -5.05 23.51
CA ASN A 372 25.49 -4.99 22.43
C ASN A 372 25.04 -5.66 21.12
N GLY A 373 23.85 -6.29 21.06
CA GLY A 373 23.45 -6.96 19.85
C GLY A 373 22.26 -7.92 20.00
N ILE A 374 22.39 -9.11 19.41
CA ILE A 374 21.32 -10.10 19.30
C ILE A 374 21.81 -11.45 19.84
N LEU A 375 21.16 -11.96 20.87
CA LEU A 375 21.35 -13.31 21.37
C LEU A 375 20.37 -14.27 20.67
N THR A 376 20.91 -15.24 19.96
CA THR A 376 20.16 -16.36 19.40
C THR A 376 20.32 -17.62 20.26
N SER A 377 19.62 -18.70 19.92
CA SER A 377 19.80 -19.98 20.63
C SER A 377 21.22 -20.55 20.52
N ASN A 378 21.98 -20.18 19.50
CA ASN A 378 23.30 -20.74 19.24
C ASN A 378 24.45 -19.83 19.71
N GLN A 379 24.32 -18.52 19.56
CA GLN A 379 25.37 -17.57 19.92
C GLN A 379 24.84 -16.14 20.06
N GLU A 380 25.65 -15.28 20.63
CA GLU A 380 25.45 -13.84 20.65
C GLU A 380 26.21 -13.17 19.49
N PHE A 381 25.53 -12.24 18.79
CA PHE A 381 26.08 -11.39 17.75
C PHE A 381 26.17 -9.96 18.25
N THR A 382 27.29 -9.28 17.96
CA THR A 382 27.49 -7.86 18.34
C THR A 382 27.25 -6.98 17.13
N PHE A 383 26.47 -5.89 17.32
CA PHE A 383 26.13 -4.94 16.27
C PHE A 383 26.26 -3.50 16.74
N ASP A 384 26.55 -2.61 15.79
CA ASP A 384 26.49 -1.15 15.97
C ASP A 384 25.08 -0.65 15.66
N THR A 385 24.38 -1.31 14.71
CA THR A 385 23.04 -0.92 14.27
C THR A 385 22.14 -2.14 14.02
N ILE A 386 20.87 -2.03 14.46
CA ILE A 386 19.81 -3.02 14.17
C ILE A 386 18.72 -2.37 13.31
N VAL A 387 18.44 -2.94 12.15
CA VAL A 387 17.37 -2.50 11.24
C VAL A 387 16.20 -3.48 11.30
N TYR A 388 15.04 -3.00 11.73
CA TYR A 388 13.79 -3.77 11.74
C TYR A 388 13.07 -3.59 10.39
N ALA A 389 13.18 -4.56 9.51
CA ALA A 389 12.40 -4.67 8.26
C ALA A 389 11.18 -5.59 8.46
N THR A 390 10.49 -5.40 9.58
CA THR A 390 9.48 -6.33 10.12
C THR A 390 8.05 -6.04 9.65
N GLY A 391 7.88 -5.06 8.76
CA GLY A 391 6.66 -4.80 8.03
C GLY A 391 5.64 -3.95 8.78
N PHE A 392 4.38 -4.10 8.39
CA PHE A 392 3.30 -3.22 8.79
C PHE A 392 2.09 -4.01 9.27
N ASP A 393 1.29 -3.39 10.13
CA ASP A 393 -0.07 -3.83 10.40
C ASP A 393 -0.98 -3.32 9.26
N ALA A 394 -1.13 -4.17 8.25
CA ALA A 394 -1.88 -3.86 7.06
C ALA A 394 -3.41 -3.91 7.28
N LEU A 395 -4.16 -3.52 6.27
CA LEU A 395 -5.63 -3.47 6.23
C LEU A 395 -6.21 -2.53 7.29
N GLY A 396 -6.55 -3.04 8.47
CA GLY A 396 -7.18 -2.28 9.56
C GLY A 396 -6.20 -1.51 10.46
N GLY A 397 -4.90 -1.84 10.47
CA GLY A 397 -3.96 -1.34 11.48
C GLY A 397 -3.83 0.18 11.57
N SER A 398 -3.96 0.88 10.44
CA SER A 398 -3.95 2.35 10.43
C SER A 398 -5.22 2.94 11.04
N PHE A 399 -6.36 2.29 10.86
CA PHE A 399 -7.64 2.66 11.46
C PHE A 399 -7.66 2.38 12.95
N ASP A 400 -7.03 1.29 13.41
CA ASP A 400 -6.96 0.89 14.83
C ASP A 400 -6.26 1.93 15.72
N LYS A 401 -5.51 2.87 15.12
CA LYS A 401 -4.85 3.97 15.85
C LYS A 401 -5.73 5.18 16.06
N ILE A 402 -6.93 5.19 15.49
CA ILE A 402 -7.89 6.28 15.61
C ILE A 402 -9.16 5.70 16.25
N ALA A 403 -9.58 6.23 17.38
CA ALA A 403 -10.84 5.83 18.01
C ALA A 403 -12.03 6.38 17.19
N ILE A 404 -12.43 5.64 16.13
CA ILE A 404 -13.55 6.02 15.26
C ILE A 404 -14.82 5.44 15.86
N GLU A 405 -15.69 6.33 16.38
CA GLU A 405 -16.95 6.00 17.03
C GLU A 405 -18.12 6.42 16.11
N GLY A 406 -18.85 5.43 15.62
CA GLY A 406 -20.01 5.60 14.74
C GLY A 406 -21.32 5.79 15.49
N THR A 407 -22.43 5.38 14.87
CA THR A 407 -23.75 5.41 15.49
C THR A 407 -23.78 4.53 16.75
N ASN A 408 -24.57 4.94 17.75
CA ASN A 408 -24.72 4.21 19.04
C ASN A 408 -23.40 3.99 19.81
N GLY A 409 -22.36 4.78 19.55
CA GLY A 409 -21.06 4.66 20.22
C GLY A 409 -20.25 3.44 19.79
N SER A 410 -20.57 2.79 18.66
CA SER A 410 -19.84 1.62 18.17
C SER A 410 -18.44 2.00 17.68
N LEU A 411 -17.39 1.36 18.21
CA LEU A 411 -16.02 1.55 17.74
C LEU A 411 -15.75 0.72 16.48
N LEU A 412 -15.14 1.34 15.47
CA LEU A 412 -14.78 0.69 14.21
C LEU A 412 -13.85 -0.50 14.41
N LYS A 413 -12.87 -0.35 15.31
CA LYS A 413 -11.94 -1.41 15.67
C LYS A 413 -12.68 -2.65 16.16
N ASP A 414 -13.57 -2.51 17.13
CA ASP A 414 -14.30 -3.64 17.71
C ASP A 414 -15.18 -4.34 16.68
N LYS A 415 -15.79 -3.54 15.78
CA LYS A 415 -16.59 -4.07 14.66
C LYS A 415 -15.73 -4.89 13.70
N TRP A 416 -14.54 -4.40 13.35
CA TRP A 416 -13.64 -5.08 12.41
C TRP A 416 -12.84 -6.21 13.04
N ASP A 417 -12.59 -6.19 14.34
CA ASP A 417 -12.03 -7.35 15.08
C ASP A 417 -13.02 -8.52 15.07
N ALA A 418 -14.32 -8.24 15.08
CA ALA A 418 -15.36 -9.27 14.94
C ALA A 418 -15.49 -9.73 13.47
N GLN A 419 -15.64 -8.79 12.53
CA GLN A 419 -15.77 -9.08 11.10
C GLN A 419 -15.38 -7.84 10.27
N MET A 420 -14.34 -7.96 9.45
CA MET A 420 -13.89 -6.88 8.60
C MET A 420 -14.74 -6.80 7.33
N GLU A 421 -15.77 -5.96 7.38
CA GLU A 421 -16.72 -5.74 6.29
C GLU A 421 -16.78 -4.27 5.88
N THR A 422 -16.91 -4.05 4.57
CA THR A 422 -17.09 -2.73 3.98
C THR A 422 -18.17 -2.76 2.90
N TYR A 423 -18.52 -1.61 2.37
CA TYR A 423 -19.26 -1.46 1.13
C TYR A 423 -18.36 -0.82 0.08
N LEU A 424 -18.08 -1.53 -1.01
CA LEU A 424 -17.18 -1.10 -2.10
C LEU A 424 -15.77 -0.68 -1.62
N ALA A 425 -15.32 -1.13 -0.45
CA ALA A 425 -14.11 -0.64 0.22
C ALA A 425 -14.11 0.88 0.54
N LEU A 426 -15.27 1.52 0.44
CA LEU A 426 -15.47 2.96 0.56
C LEU A 426 -16.23 3.37 1.81
N GLN A 427 -17.10 2.50 2.33
CA GLN A 427 -17.96 2.78 3.48
C GLN A 427 -18.12 1.59 4.42
N VAL A 428 -18.57 1.90 5.64
CA VAL A 428 -18.92 0.91 6.67
C VAL A 428 -20.31 1.26 7.21
N PHE A 429 -21.21 0.28 7.34
CA PHE A 429 -22.50 0.46 7.97
C PHE A 429 -22.37 0.82 9.46
N GLY A 430 -23.09 1.83 9.91
CA GLY A 430 -23.00 2.41 11.25
C GLY A 430 -22.02 3.60 11.33
N TYR A 431 -21.42 4.01 10.20
CA TYR A 431 -20.50 5.17 10.15
C TYR A 431 -20.92 6.14 9.02
N PRO A 432 -22.07 6.82 9.19
CA PRO A 432 -22.59 7.71 8.16
C PRO A 432 -21.61 8.81 7.82
N ASN A 433 -21.54 9.23 6.55
CA ASN A 433 -20.66 10.30 6.06
C ASN A 433 -19.17 10.04 6.28
N MET A 434 -18.76 8.83 6.69
CA MET A 434 -17.36 8.42 6.68
C MET A 434 -17.07 7.68 5.38
N LEU A 435 -16.09 8.17 4.63
CA LEU A 435 -15.64 7.59 3.36
C LEU A 435 -14.17 7.21 3.46
N MET A 436 -13.78 6.11 2.83
CA MET A 436 -12.43 5.56 2.91
C MET A 436 -11.77 5.53 1.53
N ILE A 437 -10.54 6.00 1.43
CA ILE A 437 -9.72 5.78 0.25
C ILE A 437 -8.81 4.59 0.52
N ASN A 438 -8.87 3.56 -0.33
CA ASN A 438 -8.17 2.29 -0.12
C ASN A 438 -8.53 1.59 1.20
N GLY A 439 -9.81 1.52 1.52
CA GLY A 439 -10.28 0.72 2.66
C GLY A 439 -10.05 -0.78 2.46
N PRO A 440 -10.26 -1.58 3.53
CA PRO A 440 -10.26 -3.05 3.44
C PRO A 440 -11.20 -3.55 2.34
N GLN A 441 -10.91 -4.71 1.76
CA GLN A 441 -11.62 -5.28 0.60
C GLN A 441 -11.48 -4.47 -0.70
N GLY A 442 -10.56 -3.49 -0.75
CA GLY A 442 -10.31 -2.68 -1.93
C GLY A 442 -9.34 -3.32 -2.91
N LEU A 443 -9.13 -2.59 -4.02
CA LEU A 443 -8.19 -2.97 -5.07
C LEU A 443 -6.75 -3.00 -4.54
N GLY A 444 -6.02 -4.00 -4.98
CA GLY A 444 -4.56 -4.00 -4.90
C GLY A 444 -3.93 -3.55 -6.22
N GLY A 445 -2.60 -3.52 -6.28
CA GLY A 445 -1.87 -3.23 -7.50
C GLY A 445 -1.29 -1.82 -7.56
N ASN A 446 -1.42 -1.13 -8.70
CA ASN A 446 -0.91 0.23 -8.89
C ASN A 446 -1.81 1.24 -8.15
N HIS A 447 -1.39 1.60 -6.95
CA HIS A 447 -2.20 2.43 -6.05
C HIS A 447 -2.60 3.81 -6.61
N PRO A 448 -1.74 4.61 -7.28
CA PRO A 448 -2.17 5.90 -7.81
C PRO A 448 -3.34 5.81 -8.78
N VAL A 449 -3.37 4.83 -9.67
CA VAL A 449 -4.47 4.59 -10.61
C VAL A 449 -5.77 4.28 -9.87
N ASN A 450 -5.71 3.42 -8.86
CA ASN A 450 -6.86 3.02 -8.07
C ASN A 450 -7.35 4.15 -7.14
N ILE A 451 -6.40 4.91 -6.57
CA ILE A 451 -6.69 6.08 -5.73
C ILE A 451 -7.41 7.16 -6.52
N GLN A 452 -6.95 7.48 -7.74
CA GLN A 452 -7.60 8.50 -8.55
C GLN A 452 -9.06 8.17 -8.78
N TYR A 453 -9.37 6.95 -9.20
CA TYR A 453 -10.74 6.50 -9.39
C TYR A 453 -11.57 6.59 -8.10
N THR A 454 -11.01 6.11 -6.98
CA THR A 454 -11.71 6.14 -5.68
C THR A 454 -12.00 7.58 -5.22
N VAL A 455 -11.04 8.48 -5.40
CA VAL A 455 -11.18 9.90 -5.09
C VAL A 455 -12.25 10.57 -5.97
N GLU A 456 -12.26 10.27 -7.26
CA GLU A 456 -13.26 10.79 -8.20
C GLU A 456 -14.66 10.33 -7.77
N TRP A 457 -14.84 9.03 -7.51
CA TRP A 457 -16.13 8.48 -7.06
C TRP A 457 -16.61 9.09 -5.73
N ILE A 458 -15.71 9.28 -4.76
CA ILE A 458 -16.03 9.95 -3.48
C ILE A 458 -16.41 11.40 -3.73
N THR A 459 -15.71 12.09 -4.62
CA THR A 459 -16.01 13.49 -4.98
C THR A 459 -17.39 13.61 -5.61
N ASP A 460 -17.74 12.72 -6.53
CA ASP A 460 -19.04 12.68 -7.19
C ASP A 460 -20.18 12.41 -6.19
N LEU A 461 -19.97 11.54 -5.21
CA LEU A 461 -20.94 11.33 -4.13
C LEU A 461 -21.13 12.59 -3.27
N VAL A 462 -20.04 13.27 -2.89
CA VAL A 462 -20.10 14.52 -2.10
C VAL A 462 -20.75 15.65 -2.91
N GLU A 463 -20.45 15.75 -4.21
CA GLU A 463 -21.10 16.70 -5.12
C GLU A 463 -22.61 16.42 -5.21
N HIS A 464 -23.01 15.16 -5.42
CA HIS A 464 -24.39 14.74 -5.44
C HIS A 464 -25.13 15.09 -4.13
N MET A 465 -24.51 14.81 -2.98
CA MET A 465 -25.06 15.20 -1.68
C MET A 465 -25.26 16.71 -1.56
N THR A 466 -24.27 17.46 -2.02
CA THR A 466 -24.30 18.95 -2.00
C THR A 466 -25.41 19.49 -2.89
N GLU A 467 -25.54 18.96 -4.10
CA GLU A 467 -26.55 19.39 -5.08
C GLU A 467 -27.99 19.06 -4.67
N GLN A 468 -28.17 17.92 -4.02
CA GLN A 468 -29.49 17.47 -3.57
C GLN A 468 -29.83 17.90 -2.13
N GLY A 469 -28.95 18.65 -1.47
CA GLY A 469 -29.15 19.07 -0.09
C GLY A 469 -29.15 17.93 0.93
N LEU A 470 -28.55 16.79 0.60
CA LEU A 470 -28.50 15.61 1.45
C LEU A 470 -27.45 15.78 2.55
N THR A 471 -27.79 15.36 3.75
CA THR A 471 -26.91 15.54 4.92
C THR A 471 -26.39 14.23 5.50
N ARG A 472 -26.85 13.08 4.96
CA ARG A 472 -26.42 11.74 5.37
C ARG A 472 -26.24 10.85 4.14
N ALA A 473 -25.14 10.13 4.11
CA ALA A 473 -24.87 9.04 3.18
C ALA A 473 -24.32 7.84 3.95
N GLU A 474 -24.94 6.68 3.80
CA GLU A 474 -24.57 5.47 4.52
C GLU A 474 -24.87 4.23 3.68
N ALA A 475 -23.96 3.27 3.66
CA ALA A 475 -24.20 1.97 3.06
C ALA A 475 -25.31 1.22 3.78
N THR A 476 -26.15 0.47 3.03
CA THR A 476 -27.18 -0.38 3.64
C THR A 476 -26.59 -1.73 4.09
N PRO A 477 -27.20 -2.40 5.08
CA PRO A 477 -26.80 -3.77 5.45
C PRO A 477 -26.81 -4.74 4.26
N GLU A 478 -27.82 -4.64 3.39
CA GLU A 478 -27.96 -5.46 2.18
C GLU A 478 -26.86 -5.16 1.16
N GLY A 479 -26.44 -3.89 1.05
CA GLY A 479 -25.30 -3.48 0.23
C GLY A 479 -24.00 -4.09 0.72
N ILE A 480 -23.76 -4.04 2.04
CA ILE A 480 -22.59 -4.67 2.70
C ILE A 480 -22.59 -6.19 2.42
N GLU A 481 -23.71 -6.89 2.67
CA GLU A 481 -23.79 -8.34 2.46
C GLU A 481 -23.54 -8.71 0.99
N THR A 482 -24.14 -7.98 0.06
CA THR A 482 -23.96 -8.21 -1.38
C THR A 482 -22.51 -8.01 -1.81
N TRP A 483 -21.87 -6.95 -1.33
CA TRP A 483 -20.47 -6.67 -1.61
C TRP A 483 -19.55 -7.75 -1.01
N ASN A 484 -19.75 -8.13 0.24
CA ASN A 484 -18.93 -9.17 0.89
C ASN A 484 -19.03 -10.52 0.17
N ARG A 485 -20.25 -10.91 -0.23
CA ARG A 485 -20.44 -12.13 -1.04
C ARG A 485 -19.66 -12.04 -2.35
N HIS A 486 -19.76 -10.92 -3.06
CA HIS A 486 -19.06 -10.70 -4.32
C HIS A 486 -17.53 -10.73 -4.14
N VAL A 487 -16.97 -10.09 -3.10
CA VAL A 487 -15.53 -10.10 -2.81
C VAL A 487 -15.04 -11.52 -2.51
N ASN A 488 -15.81 -12.26 -1.71
CA ASN A 488 -15.48 -13.66 -1.38
C ASN A 488 -15.50 -14.56 -2.63
N ASP A 489 -16.51 -14.40 -3.50
CA ASP A 489 -16.60 -15.14 -4.76
C ASP A 489 -15.42 -14.84 -5.69
N LYS A 490 -15.06 -13.56 -5.83
CA LYS A 490 -13.90 -13.13 -6.66
C LYS A 490 -12.55 -13.55 -6.08
N SER A 491 -12.45 -13.70 -4.78
CA SER A 491 -11.24 -14.17 -4.10
C SER A 491 -11.13 -15.69 -4.09
N SER A 492 -12.24 -16.41 -4.26
CA SER A 492 -12.27 -17.86 -4.23
C SER A 492 -11.40 -18.47 -5.34
N GLY A 493 -10.75 -19.60 -5.06
CA GLY A 493 -9.90 -20.31 -6.01
C GLY A 493 -8.48 -19.74 -6.15
N SER A 494 -8.15 -18.58 -5.59
CA SER A 494 -6.79 -18.06 -5.62
C SER A 494 -5.88 -18.80 -4.64
N LEU A 495 -4.72 -19.25 -5.11
CA LEU A 495 -3.68 -19.86 -4.27
C LEU A 495 -3.15 -18.91 -3.19
N MET A 496 -3.30 -17.61 -3.38
CA MET A 496 -2.92 -16.59 -2.40
C MET A 496 -3.67 -16.75 -1.06
N ASN A 497 -4.92 -17.21 -1.09
CA ASN A 497 -5.74 -17.39 0.12
C ASN A 497 -5.19 -18.51 1.03
N GLY A 498 -4.42 -19.42 0.48
CA GLY A 498 -3.77 -20.50 1.21
C GLY A 498 -2.48 -20.10 1.96
N VAL A 499 -2.04 -18.83 1.82
CA VAL A 499 -0.71 -18.39 2.27
C VAL A 499 -0.81 -17.28 3.32
N ASP A 500 -0.09 -17.46 4.44
CA ASP A 500 0.01 -16.43 5.49
C ASP A 500 0.80 -15.22 4.98
N SER A 501 0.14 -14.10 4.81
CA SER A 501 0.76 -12.84 4.39
C SER A 501 -0.05 -11.63 4.89
N TRP A 502 0.52 -10.45 4.86
CA TRP A 502 -0.21 -9.22 5.13
C TRP A 502 -1.39 -9.02 4.14
N MET A 503 -1.29 -9.58 2.93
CA MET A 503 -2.35 -9.52 1.91
C MET A 503 -3.58 -10.37 2.30
N THR A 504 -3.40 -11.34 3.16
CA THR A 504 -4.46 -12.17 3.76
C THR A 504 -4.76 -11.79 5.20
N GLY A 505 -4.28 -10.63 5.67
CA GLY A 505 -4.51 -10.11 7.02
C GLY A 505 -3.66 -10.76 8.12
N VAL A 506 -2.73 -11.67 7.77
CA VAL A 506 -1.91 -12.33 8.78
C VAL A 506 -0.67 -11.50 9.13
N ASN A 507 -0.55 -11.13 10.40
CA ASN A 507 0.64 -10.51 10.96
C ASN A 507 0.98 -11.10 12.32
N LYS A 508 2.04 -11.93 12.37
CA LYS A 508 2.47 -12.60 13.62
C LYS A 508 3.13 -11.66 14.64
N ASN A 509 3.41 -10.40 14.25
CA ASN A 509 3.93 -9.37 15.15
C ASN A 509 2.79 -8.57 15.83
N VAL A 510 1.53 -8.88 15.52
CA VAL A 510 0.35 -8.22 16.10
C VAL A 510 -0.54 -9.27 16.73
N GLU A 511 -0.87 -9.09 18.00
CA GLU A 511 -1.79 -9.96 18.72
C GLU A 511 -3.18 -9.96 18.05
N GLY A 512 -3.80 -11.13 17.96
CA GLY A 512 -5.11 -11.31 17.32
C GLY A 512 -5.09 -11.41 15.79
N LYS A 513 -3.98 -11.04 15.10
CA LYS A 513 -3.87 -11.08 13.62
C LYS A 513 -3.14 -12.33 13.10
N GLY A 514 -3.46 -13.50 13.66
CA GLY A 514 -2.88 -14.80 13.27
C GLY A 514 -3.70 -15.60 12.27
N VAL A 515 -4.91 -15.16 11.93
CA VAL A 515 -5.86 -15.90 11.08
C VAL A 515 -6.03 -15.18 9.74
N ARG A 516 -6.13 -15.96 8.66
CA ARG A 516 -6.39 -15.42 7.31
C ARG A 516 -7.82 -14.94 7.19
N ILE A 517 -7.99 -13.80 6.53
CA ILE A 517 -9.29 -13.21 6.20
C ILE A 517 -9.56 -13.49 4.73
N LEU A 518 -10.57 -14.31 4.43
CA LEU A 518 -11.04 -14.48 3.06
C LEU A 518 -11.62 -13.14 2.57
N GLY A 519 -11.29 -12.75 1.34
CA GLY A 519 -11.77 -11.47 0.81
C GLY A 519 -11.17 -10.24 1.51
N ALA A 520 -10.01 -10.37 2.18
CA ALA A 520 -9.29 -9.22 2.76
C ALA A 520 -9.00 -8.12 1.72
N ARG A 521 -8.89 -8.51 0.44
CA ARG A 521 -8.70 -7.64 -0.72
C ARG A 521 -9.63 -8.09 -1.85
N TYR A 522 -10.01 -7.15 -2.71
CA TYR A 522 -10.77 -7.48 -3.90
C TYR A 522 -9.95 -8.32 -4.89
N GLY A 523 -10.49 -9.47 -5.29
CA GLY A 523 -9.82 -10.43 -6.19
C GLY A 523 -10.17 -10.25 -7.68
N GLY A 524 -11.04 -9.30 -8.03
CA GLY A 524 -11.40 -8.98 -9.42
C GLY A 524 -10.44 -7.97 -10.05
N SER A 525 -10.68 -7.65 -11.34
CA SER A 525 -9.91 -6.63 -12.07
C SER A 525 -10.31 -5.20 -11.68
N VAL A 526 -9.43 -4.23 -12.02
CA VAL A 526 -9.72 -2.79 -11.89
C VAL A 526 -10.99 -2.43 -12.67
N GLU A 527 -11.12 -2.90 -13.91
CA GLU A 527 -12.31 -2.68 -14.75
C GLU A 527 -13.58 -3.20 -14.09
N SER A 528 -13.56 -4.42 -13.55
CA SER A 528 -14.71 -5.02 -12.87
C SER A 528 -15.13 -4.21 -11.63
N TYR A 529 -14.18 -3.76 -10.83
CA TYR A 529 -14.45 -2.93 -9.65
C TYR A 529 -15.06 -1.58 -10.04
N ARG A 530 -14.46 -0.91 -11.04
CA ARG A 530 -14.97 0.37 -11.56
C ARG A 530 -16.41 0.21 -12.08
N GLY A 531 -16.67 -0.81 -12.88
CA GLY A 531 -18.03 -1.08 -13.40
C GLY A 531 -19.08 -1.27 -12.30
N LEU A 532 -18.72 -1.88 -11.17
CA LEU A 532 -19.62 -2.00 -10.02
C LEU A 532 -19.87 -0.63 -9.35
N CYS A 533 -18.83 0.13 -9.09
CA CYS A 533 -18.94 1.43 -8.48
C CYS A 533 -19.69 2.44 -9.37
N ASP A 534 -19.39 2.44 -10.69
CA ASP A 534 -20.08 3.27 -11.69
C ASP A 534 -21.58 2.88 -11.80
N GLY A 535 -21.91 1.60 -11.66
CA GLY A 535 -23.27 1.12 -11.60
C GLY A 535 -24.05 1.68 -10.39
N VAL A 536 -23.38 1.87 -9.25
CA VAL A 536 -24.00 2.47 -8.06
C VAL A 536 -24.21 3.98 -8.26
N SER A 537 -23.20 4.71 -8.75
CA SER A 537 -23.33 6.16 -8.95
C SER A 537 -24.34 6.51 -10.05
N SER A 538 -24.31 5.83 -11.19
CA SER A 538 -25.25 6.05 -12.30
C SER A 538 -26.71 5.73 -11.94
N ASN A 539 -26.94 4.89 -10.94
CA ASN A 539 -28.27 4.57 -10.40
C ASN A 539 -28.73 5.55 -9.30
N GLY A 540 -28.00 6.65 -9.08
CA GLY A 540 -28.30 7.63 -8.03
C GLY A 540 -28.08 7.06 -6.62
N TYR A 541 -27.08 6.20 -6.45
CA TYR A 541 -26.65 5.60 -5.17
C TYR A 541 -27.74 4.82 -4.43
N LYS A 542 -28.67 4.18 -5.15
CA LYS A 542 -29.84 3.47 -4.57
C LYS A 542 -29.50 2.36 -3.58
N ALA A 543 -28.28 1.82 -3.64
CA ALA A 543 -27.79 0.83 -2.66
C ALA A 543 -27.26 1.48 -1.37
N MET A 544 -27.45 2.78 -1.21
CA MET A 544 -27.07 3.57 -0.04
C MET A 544 -28.31 4.31 0.51
N ASN A 545 -28.32 4.55 1.83
CA ASN A 545 -29.28 5.42 2.48
C ASN A 545 -28.79 6.87 2.37
N LEU A 546 -29.42 7.62 1.48
CA LEU A 546 -29.17 9.06 1.32
C LEU A 546 -30.36 9.87 1.89
N SER A 547 -30.10 10.89 2.76
CA SER A 547 -31.16 11.73 3.33
C SER A 547 -30.69 13.11 3.77
#